data_92a106929a270057ad0a2eaacfa000f1
#
_entry.id   92a106929a270057ad0a2eaacfa000f1
#
_cell.length_a   1.000
_cell.length_b   1.000
_cell.length_c   1.000
_cell.angle_alpha   90.00
_cell.angle_beta   90.00
_cell.angle_gamma   90.00
#
_symmetry.space_group_name_H-M   'P 1'
#
loop_
_entity.id
_entity.type
_entity.pdbx_description
1 polymer ?
#
loop_
_entity_poly.entity_id
_entity_poly.type
_entity_poly.pdbx_seq_one_letter_code
_entity_poly.pdbx_strand_id
1 'polypeptide(L)'
;MPVFREKDIKVREIFPGVTLAQAVEYDNGSQAATLGKLTLQPGSEIPPHTHPVDDCMIIIQGSGQLYTEGDPAPIEARCHLWAPANSRHGVKNTGSDPLVFIYTWPAVNVKRIMVK
;
A
#
# COMPACT_ATOMS: atom_id res chain seq x y z
N MET A 1 -2.57 20.25 15.07
CA MET A 1 -2.72 18.87 14.57
C MET A 1 -3.66 18.88 13.37
N PRO A 2 -3.14 18.68 12.16
CA PRO A 2 -3.99 18.69 10.97
C PRO A 2 -4.93 17.48 10.93
N VAL A 3 -6.08 17.68 10.28
CA VAL A 3 -7.02 16.60 9.97
C VAL A 3 -7.27 16.66 8.47
N PHE A 4 -7.00 15.54 7.79
CA PHE A 4 -7.22 15.43 6.35
C PHE A 4 -8.50 14.63 6.11
N ARG A 5 -9.48 15.24 5.45
CA ARG A 5 -10.72 14.55 5.07
C ARG A 5 -10.46 13.78 3.78
N GLU A 6 -10.88 12.53 3.72
CA GLU A 6 -10.61 11.68 2.53
C GLU A 6 -11.12 12.34 1.23
N LYS A 7 -12.28 12.99 1.28
CA LYS A 7 -12.85 13.69 0.12
C LYS A 7 -11.95 14.79 -0.43
N ASP A 8 -11.02 15.32 0.38
CA ASP A 8 -10.14 16.42 0.02
C ASP A 8 -8.73 15.93 -0.35
N ILE A 9 -8.47 14.62 -0.26
CA ILE A 9 -7.18 14.03 -0.59
C ILE A 9 -7.17 13.71 -2.08
N LYS A 10 -6.11 14.13 -2.77
CA LYS A 10 -5.94 13.82 -4.18
C LYS A 10 -5.74 12.32 -4.38
N VAL A 11 -6.56 11.72 -5.24
CA VAL A 11 -6.46 10.30 -5.60
C VAL A 11 -5.67 10.18 -6.90
N ARG A 12 -4.71 9.26 -6.94
CA ARG A 12 -3.88 9.00 -8.12
C ARG A 12 -3.95 7.52 -8.48
N GLU A 13 -4.03 7.21 -9.77
CA GLU A 13 -3.85 5.84 -10.24
C GLU A 13 -2.35 5.59 -10.41
N ILE A 14 -1.81 4.56 -9.73
CA ILE A 14 -0.37 4.25 -9.76
C ILE A 14 -0.05 2.99 -10.57
N PHE A 15 -1.00 2.09 -10.72
CA PHE A 15 -0.97 0.95 -11.62
C PHE A 15 -2.38 0.76 -12.14
N PRO A 16 -2.60 0.03 -13.25
CA PRO A 16 -3.95 -0.20 -13.75
C PRO A 16 -4.87 -0.79 -12.65
N GLY A 17 -5.96 -0.07 -12.36
CA GLY A 17 -6.93 -0.47 -11.34
C GLY A 17 -6.47 -0.26 -9.89
N VAL A 18 -5.35 0.39 -9.67
CA VAL A 18 -4.81 0.65 -8.33
C VAL A 18 -4.75 2.15 -8.08
N THR A 19 -5.51 2.62 -7.09
CA THR A 19 -5.54 4.04 -6.73
C THR A 19 -4.95 4.27 -5.36
N LEU A 20 -4.33 5.44 -5.20
CA LEU A 20 -3.63 5.86 -3.99
C LEU A 20 -4.21 7.18 -3.49
N ALA A 21 -4.57 7.22 -2.21
CA ALA A 21 -4.91 8.44 -1.49
C ALA A 21 -3.90 8.59 -0.34
N GLN A 22 -2.91 9.44 -0.52
CA GLN A 22 -1.82 9.60 0.45
C GLN A 22 -2.03 10.85 1.28
N ALA A 23 -2.52 10.66 2.50
CA ALA A 23 -2.94 11.76 3.37
C ALA A 23 -1.75 12.46 4.04
N VAL A 24 -0.77 11.70 4.51
CA VAL A 24 0.42 12.24 5.18
C VAL A 24 1.61 11.96 4.29
N GLU A 25 2.25 13.06 3.82
CA GLU A 25 3.37 12.96 2.88
C GLU A 25 4.21 14.24 2.94
N TYR A 26 5.35 14.22 2.26
CA TYR A 26 6.27 15.37 2.25
C TYR A 26 5.57 16.65 1.76
N ASP A 27 4.79 16.56 0.70
CA ASP A 27 4.16 17.73 0.06
C ASP A 27 3.17 18.43 0.97
N ASN A 28 2.61 17.77 1.97
CA ASN A 28 1.70 18.42 2.93
C ASN A 28 2.34 18.62 4.32
N GLY A 29 3.66 18.57 4.38
CA GLY A 29 4.41 19.01 5.56
C GLY A 29 5.03 17.90 6.41
N SER A 30 4.79 16.63 6.11
CA SER A 30 5.41 15.55 6.89
C SER A 30 6.92 15.46 6.59
N GLN A 31 7.72 15.23 7.62
CA GLN A 31 9.16 15.10 7.48
C GLN A 31 9.67 13.70 7.82
N ALA A 32 8.86 12.88 8.47
CA ALA A 32 9.32 11.60 9.00
C ALA A 32 8.33 10.44 8.83
N ALA A 33 7.19 10.69 8.19
CA ALA A 33 6.18 9.64 8.07
C ALA A 33 5.35 9.81 6.79
N THR A 34 4.90 8.69 6.26
CA THR A 34 3.93 8.64 5.17
C THR A 34 2.78 7.74 5.60
N LEU A 35 1.55 8.18 5.34
CA LEU A 35 0.36 7.39 5.61
C LEU A 35 -0.58 7.53 4.42
N GLY A 36 -1.00 6.41 3.87
CA GLY A 36 -1.89 6.40 2.72
C GLY A 36 -2.83 5.21 2.69
N LYS A 37 -3.77 5.27 1.76
CA LYS A 37 -4.74 4.22 1.51
C LYS A 37 -4.61 3.78 0.05
N LEU A 38 -4.53 2.48 -0.17
CA LEU A 38 -4.51 1.87 -1.50
C LEU A 38 -5.79 1.09 -1.72
N THR A 39 -6.34 1.23 -2.93
CA THR A 39 -7.53 0.51 -3.36
C THR A 39 -7.20 -0.21 -4.66
N LEU A 40 -7.35 -1.54 -4.65
CA LEU A 40 -7.13 -2.38 -5.82
C LEU A 40 -8.46 -2.95 -6.30
N GLN A 41 -8.80 -2.70 -7.57
CA GLN A 41 -9.97 -3.33 -8.18
C GLN A 41 -9.72 -4.84 -8.36
N PRO A 42 -10.78 -5.66 -8.45
CA PRO A 42 -10.60 -7.10 -8.70
C PRO A 42 -9.70 -7.36 -9.91
N GLY A 43 -8.73 -8.26 -9.75
CA GLY A 43 -7.76 -8.60 -10.78
C GLY A 43 -6.55 -7.67 -10.88
N SER A 44 -6.59 -6.53 -10.21
CA SER A 44 -5.47 -5.57 -10.21
C SER A 44 -4.39 -5.99 -9.23
N GLU A 45 -3.18 -5.48 -9.45
CA GLU A 45 -2.06 -5.81 -8.58
C GLU A 45 -1.08 -4.64 -8.46
N ILE A 46 -0.38 -4.63 -7.33
CA ILE A 46 0.87 -3.90 -7.16
C ILE A 46 1.97 -4.94 -7.35
N PRO A 47 2.71 -4.87 -8.46
CA PRO A 47 3.73 -5.88 -8.74
C PRO A 47 4.83 -5.95 -7.67
N PRO A 48 5.57 -7.04 -7.59
CA PRO A 48 6.66 -7.17 -6.63
C PRO A 48 7.68 -6.05 -6.73
N HIS A 49 8.04 -5.52 -5.57
CA HIS A 49 8.96 -4.39 -5.43
C HIS A 49 9.60 -4.41 -4.04
N THR A 50 10.54 -3.51 -3.82
CA THR A 50 11.15 -3.27 -2.51
C THR A 50 11.08 -1.79 -2.18
N HIS A 51 11.17 -1.50 -0.88
CA HIS A 51 11.39 -0.15 -0.36
C HIS A 51 12.60 -0.18 0.59
N PRO A 52 13.37 0.91 0.69
CA PRO A 52 14.51 0.96 1.61
C PRO A 52 14.10 1.16 3.09
N VAL A 53 12.81 1.12 3.37
CA VAL A 53 12.24 1.29 4.73
C VAL A 53 11.19 0.21 4.96
N ASP A 54 10.81 0.02 6.23
CA ASP A 54 9.72 -0.87 6.57
C ASP A 54 8.40 -0.36 6.01
N ASP A 55 7.55 -1.28 5.57
CA ASP A 55 6.20 -0.99 5.09
C ASP A 55 5.22 -1.77 5.97
N CYS A 56 4.40 -1.04 6.72
CA CYS A 56 3.40 -1.63 7.61
C CYS A 56 2.02 -1.35 7.06
N MET A 57 1.19 -2.38 7.02
CA MET A 57 -0.13 -2.31 6.39
C MET A 57 -1.20 -2.98 7.21
N ILE A 58 -2.44 -2.52 7.08
CA ILE A 58 -3.60 -3.22 7.60
C ILE A 58 -4.66 -3.29 6.49
N ILE A 59 -5.14 -4.50 6.22
CA ILE A 59 -6.22 -4.72 5.26
C ILE A 59 -7.53 -4.33 5.93
N ILE A 60 -8.28 -3.42 5.32
CA ILE A 60 -9.55 -2.95 5.87
C ILE A 60 -10.77 -3.47 5.11
N GLN A 61 -10.59 -3.95 3.88
CA GLN A 61 -11.69 -4.48 3.07
C GLN A 61 -11.14 -5.44 2.01
N GLY A 62 -11.87 -6.52 1.76
CA GLY A 62 -11.57 -7.42 0.67
C GLY A 62 -10.60 -8.53 1.02
N SER A 63 -10.15 -9.23 0.00
CA SER A 63 -9.21 -10.35 0.12
C SER A 63 -8.30 -10.40 -1.09
N GLY A 64 -7.17 -11.07 -0.94
CA GLY A 64 -6.23 -11.19 -2.03
C GLY A 64 -5.03 -12.04 -1.65
N GLN A 65 -3.92 -11.80 -2.32
CA GLN A 65 -2.66 -12.48 -2.05
C GLN A 65 -1.52 -11.48 -1.92
N LEU A 66 -0.65 -11.75 -0.97
CA LEU A 66 0.59 -11.00 -0.77
C LEU A 66 1.71 -11.75 -1.48
N TYR A 67 2.40 -11.08 -2.41
CA TYR A 67 3.65 -11.59 -2.96
C TYR A 67 4.74 -11.43 -1.89
N THR A 68 5.51 -12.47 -1.68
CA THR A 68 6.60 -12.50 -0.70
C THR A 68 7.89 -12.95 -1.38
N GLU A 69 8.93 -13.19 -0.62
CA GLU A 69 10.15 -13.80 -1.14
C GLU A 69 10.00 -15.30 -1.36
N GLY A 70 8.95 -15.89 -0.82
CA GLY A 70 8.58 -17.30 -1.01
C GLY A 70 7.24 -17.41 -1.73
N ASP A 71 6.44 -18.39 -1.32
CA ASP A 71 5.11 -18.61 -1.87
C ASP A 71 4.18 -17.45 -1.52
N PRO A 72 3.23 -17.11 -2.40
CA PRO A 72 2.22 -16.11 -2.07
C PRO A 72 1.43 -16.50 -0.83
N ALA A 73 1.09 -15.52 -0.01
CA ALA A 73 0.31 -15.71 1.20
C ALA A 73 -1.09 -15.12 1.03
N PRO A 74 -2.15 -15.85 1.42
CA PRO A 74 -3.50 -15.28 1.38
C PRO A 74 -3.67 -14.18 2.44
N ILE A 75 -4.40 -13.13 2.08
CA ILE A 75 -4.70 -12.02 2.97
C ILE A 75 -6.18 -11.67 2.85
N GLU A 76 -6.75 -11.17 3.96
CA GLU A 76 -8.12 -10.70 4.01
C GLU A 76 -8.24 -9.58 5.03
N ALA A 77 -9.45 -9.01 5.13
CA ALA A 77 -9.71 -7.90 6.05
C ALA A 77 -9.25 -8.22 7.48
N ARG A 78 -8.62 -7.23 8.10
CA ARG A 78 -8.01 -7.22 9.44
C ARG A 78 -6.65 -7.92 9.54
N CYS A 79 -6.11 -8.46 8.44
CA CYS A 79 -4.71 -8.89 8.46
C CYS A 79 -3.80 -7.66 8.62
N HIS A 80 -2.81 -7.81 9.48
CA HIS A 80 -1.75 -6.83 9.66
C HIS A 80 -0.52 -7.37 8.96
N LEU A 81 0.10 -6.54 8.11
CA LEU A 81 1.22 -6.94 7.28
C LEU A 81 2.44 -6.10 7.61
N TRP A 82 3.60 -6.73 7.61
CA TRP A 82 4.86 -6.05 7.78
C TRP A 82 5.86 -6.53 6.72
N ALA A 83 6.27 -5.62 5.86
CA ALA A 83 7.35 -5.85 4.91
C ALA A 83 8.59 -5.16 5.45
N PRO A 84 9.57 -5.91 5.97
CA PRO A 84 10.83 -5.30 6.42
C PRO A 84 11.52 -4.55 5.27
N ALA A 85 12.34 -3.56 5.62
CA ALA A 85 13.10 -2.81 4.64
C ALA A 85 13.84 -3.74 3.67
N ASN A 86 13.76 -3.42 2.39
CA ASN A 86 14.42 -4.13 1.29
C ASN A 86 13.85 -5.54 1.01
N SER A 87 12.79 -5.97 1.69
CA SER A 87 12.16 -7.24 1.38
C SER A 87 11.23 -7.11 0.17
N ARG A 88 11.23 -8.15 -0.66
CA ARG A 88 10.37 -8.21 -1.85
C ARG A 88 8.91 -8.42 -1.41
N HIS A 89 8.02 -7.58 -1.88
CA HIS A 89 6.59 -7.72 -1.62
C HIS A 89 5.75 -7.08 -2.73
N GLY A 90 4.50 -7.44 -2.76
CA GLY A 90 3.50 -6.91 -3.67
C GLY A 90 2.14 -7.48 -3.28
N VAL A 91 1.08 -6.97 -3.87
CA VAL A 91 -0.29 -7.36 -3.49
C VAL A 91 -1.11 -7.56 -4.75
N LYS A 92 -1.88 -8.64 -4.79
CA LYS A 92 -2.83 -8.89 -5.87
C LYS A 92 -4.23 -9.06 -5.30
N ASN A 93 -5.21 -8.39 -5.90
CA ASN A 93 -6.61 -8.61 -5.58
C ASN A 93 -7.12 -9.83 -6.34
N THR A 94 -7.27 -10.94 -5.63
CA THR A 94 -7.81 -12.20 -6.18
C THR A 94 -9.28 -12.42 -5.79
N GLY A 95 -9.87 -11.45 -5.08
CA GLY A 95 -11.27 -11.51 -4.68
C GLY A 95 -12.19 -10.87 -5.71
N SER A 96 -13.47 -10.76 -5.35
CA SER A 96 -14.51 -10.19 -6.22
C SER A 96 -14.88 -8.76 -5.84
N ASP A 97 -14.38 -8.24 -4.73
CA ASP A 97 -14.62 -6.89 -4.23
C ASP A 97 -13.33 -6.09 -4.22
N PRO A 98 -13.40 -4.74 -4.16
CA PRO A 98 -12.19 -3.94 -4.00
C PRO A 98 -11.39 -4.37 -2.77
N LEU A 99 -10.08 -4.46 -2.93
CA LEU A 99 -9.15 -4.72 -1.83
C LEU A 99 -8.61 -3.37 -1.38
N VAL A 100 -8.82 -3.04 -0.11
CA VAL A 100 -8.44 -1.73 0.44
C VAL A 100 -7.55 -1.93 1.65
N PHE A 101 -6.43 -1.23 1.68
CA PHE A 101 -5.55 -1.27 2.84
C PHE A 101 -4.87 0.08 3.10
N ILE A 102 -4.56 0.29 4.37
CA ILE A 102 -3.79 1.44 4.84
C ILE A 102 -2.34 0.99 4.94
N TYR A 103 -1.43 1.84 4.48
CA TYR A 103 0.00 1.61 4.64
C TYR A 103 0.66 2.80 5.31
N THR A 104 1.78 2.54 5.96
CA THR A 104 2.60 3.58 6.56
C THR A 104 4.08 3.26 6.41
N TRP A 105 4.86 4.30 6.14
CA TRP A 105 6.32 4.25 6.09
C TRP A 105 6.91 5.21 7.11
N PRO A 106 8.01 4.85 7.77
CA PRO A 106 8.71 5.73 8.74
C PRO A 106 9.64 6.73 8.03
N ALA A 107 9.23 7.25 6.89
CA ALA A 107 10.00 8.18 6.08
C ALA A 107 9.08 8.88 5.09
N VAL A 108 9.58 9.90 4.43
CA VAL A 108 8.91 10.56 3.31
C VAL A 108 9.68 10.30 2.01
N ASN A 109 9.03 10.54 0.87
CA ASN A 109 9.64 10.37 -0.45
C ASN A 109 10.25 8.97 -0.66
N VAL A 110 9.55 7.96 -0.18
CA VAL A 110 10.00 6.57 -0.25
C VAL A 110 9.93 6.08 -1.70
N LYS A 111 11.03 5.49 -2.18
CA LYS A 111 11.11 4.94 -3.53
C LYS A 111 10.55 3.53 -3.56
N ARG A 112 9.88 3.21 -4.67
CA ARG A 112 9.48 1.85 -5.00
C ARG A 112 10.45 1.32 -6.05
N ILE A 113 11.18 0.26 -5.72
CA ILE A 113 12.17 -0.33 -6.61
C ILE A 113 11.57 -1.62 -7.16
N MET A 114 11.21 -1.62 -8.44
CA MET A 114 10.56 -2.77 -9.05
C MET A 114 11.52 -3.94 -9.17
N VAL A 115 11.00 -5.13 -8.92
CA VAL A 115 11.75 -6.39 -9.00
C VAL A 115 11.35 -7.09 -10.29
N LYS A 116 12.35 -7.50 -11.05
CA LYS A 116 12.15 -8.22 -12.31
C LYS A 116 11.84 -9.70 -12.08
#